data_d9086c29a98a9c7f429dc20793d95a55
#
_entry.id   d9086c29a98a9c7f429dc20793d95a55
#
_cell.length_a   1.000
_cell.length_b   1.000
_cell.length_c   1.000
_cell.angle_alpha   90.00
_cell.angle_beta   90.00
_cell.angle_gamma   90.00
#
_symmetry.space_group_name_H-M   'P 1'
#
loop_
_entity.id
_entity.type
_entity.pdbx_description
1 polymer ?
#
loop_
_entity_poly.entity_id
_entity_poly.type
_entity_poly.pdbx_seq_one_letter_code
_entity_poly.pdbx_strand_id
1 'polypeptide(L)'
;NKNKNKNLYPFFFFFGVGVAFKLVQALQTRLKGLPEGQEKWLLDLVALGTVCDSVSLIDENRANVYWGLEVMKKQHRPGLKALLGVSGTKSDKIDSRTLGFVLGPRLNAAGRLKTADEALDLILSNNNKDAVKRADYLDKLNASRRVEQDEITAKAKKIAEDYQDNSVLVLSDKNWNHGIIGIVASKIMEQYKKPTFIISENEDNAVGSARSFGDFSVADAIHYAHDYIIRGGGHKVAAGVTLDVNKI
;
A
#
# COMPACT_ATOMS: atom_id res chain seq x y z
N ASN A 1 25.17 16.76 4.44
CA ASN A 1 25.01 16.74 5.91
C ASN A 1 24.19 15.56 6.46
N LYS A 2 24.30 14.37 5.80
CA LYS A 2 23.59 13.15 6.23
C LYS A 2 24.26 12.42 7.44
N ASN A 3 25.41 12.87 7.93
CA ASN A 3 26.19 12.09 8.90
C ASN A 3 26.23 12.64 10.34
N LYS A 4 25.53 13.74 10.66
CA LYS A 4 25.63 14.32 12.03
C LYS A 4 24.58 13.86 13.03
N ASN A 5 23.49 13.16 12.61
CA ASN A 5 22.39 12.78 13.50
C ASN A 5 22.27 11.28 13.79
N LYS A 6 23.25 10.46 13.43
CA LYS A 6 23.23 9.01 13.67
C LYS A 6 23.20 8.59 15.15
N ASN A 7 23.50 9.52 16.06
CA ASN A 7 23.64 9.22 17.48
C ASN A 7 22.43 9.64 18.34
N LEU A 8 21.38 10.25 17.76
CA LEU A 8 20.24 10.76 18.52
C LEU A 8 19.09 9.75 18.67
N TYR A 9 18.98 8.80 17.76
CA TYR A 9 18.02 7.71 17.86
C TYR A 9 18.58 6.44 17.19
N PRO A 10 18.73 5.33 17.91
CA PRO A 10 19.40 4.14 17.39
C PRO A 10 18.61 3.35 16.36
N PHE A 11 17.30 3.66 16.16
CA PHE A 11 16.42 2.89 15.29
C PHE A 11 15.99 3.70 14.07
N PHE A 12 16.62 3.43 12.92
CA PHE A 12 16.41 4.18 11.67
C PHE A 12 15.33 3.62 10.75
N PHE A 13 14.63 2.57 11.16
CA PHE A 13 13.72 1.80 10.29
C PHE A 13 12.24 2.04 10.57
N PHE A 14 11.87 3.18 11.16
CA PHE A 14 10.46 3.51 11.29
C PHE A 14 9.88 4.04 9.99
N PHE A 15 8.69 3.56 9.67
CA PHE A 15 7.81 4.17 8.69
C PHE A 15 6.96 5.28 9.33
N GLY A 16 6.15 6.00 8.51
CA GLY A 16 5.36 7.14 8.99
C GLY A 16 4.54 6.86 10.25
N VAL A 17 3.88 5.69 10.33
CA VAL A 17 3.10 5.31 11.51
C VAL A 17 3.96 5.12 12.76
N GLY A 18 5.15 4.56 12.63
CA GLY A 18 6.09 4.39 13.74
C GLY A 18 6.62 5.73 14.27
N VAL A 19 6.93 6.66 13.35
CA VAL A 19 7.32 8.03 13.72
C VAL A 19 6.19 8.76 14.44
N ALA A 20 4.95 8.66 13.91
CA ALA A 20 3.77 9.23 14.56
C ALA A 20 3.58 8.65 15.96
N PHE A 21 3.77 7.34 16.14
CA PHE A 21 3.67 6.71 17.46
C PHE A 21 4.75 7.21 18.43
N LYS A 22 5.98 7.46 17.98
CA LYS A 22 7.02 8.09 18.83
C LYS A 22 6.63 9.48 19.31
N LEU A 23 5.99 10.25 18.44
CA LEU A 23 5.43 11.56 18.86
C LEU A 23 4.35 11.38 19.92
N VAL A 24 3.43 10.42 19.75
CA VAL A 24 2.40 10.12 20.75
C VAL A 24 3.01 9.70 22.08
N GLN A 25 4.02 8.83 22.09
CA GLN A 25 4.74 8.45 23.30
C GLN A 25 5.36 9.68 24.03
N ALA A 26 5.99 10.58 23.27
CA ALA A 26 6.56 11.80 23.82
C ALA A 26 5.47 12.75 24.38
N LEU A 27 4.32 12.84 23.74
CA LEU A 27 3.19 13.63 24.22
C LEU A 27 2.58 13.01 25.50
N GLN A 28 2.45 11.68 25.54
CA GLN A 28 1.96 10.94 26.70
C GLN A 28 2.74 11.29 28.00
N THR A 29 4.06 11.47 27.89
CA THR A 29 4.91 11.82 29.05
C THR A 29 4.84 13.30 29.45
N ARG A 30 4.36 14.18 28.57
CA ARG A 30 4.37 15.64 28.77
C ARG A 30 3.01 16.24 29.07
N LEU A 31 1.93 15.63 28.56
CA LEU A 31 0.57 16.10 28.76
C LEU A 31 0.03 15.59 30.09
N LYS A 32 -0.46 16.51 30.91
CA LYS A 32 -1.12 16.17 32.19
C LYS A 32 -2.55 15.67 31.95
N GLY A 33 -3.00 14.73 32.80
CA GLY A 33 -4.39 14.24 32.76
C GLY A 33 -4.65 13.08 31.76
N LEU A 34 -3.66 12.62 31.00
CA LEU A 34 -3.79 11.40 30.23
C LEU A 34 -3.54 10.17 31.10
N PRO A 35 -4.38 9.13 31.04
CA PRO A 35 -4.15 7.87 31.75
C PRO A 35 -2.81 7.24 31.31
N GLU A 36 -2.06 6.71 32.26
CA GLU A 36 -0.79 6.05 31.97
C GLU A 36 -0.99 4.85 31.04
N GLY A 37 -0.16 4.78 30.00
CA GLY A 37 -0.18 3.68 29.02
C GLY A 37 -1.34 3.74 28.03
N GLN A 38 -2.08 4.85 27.96
CA GLN A 38 -3.18 5.00 27.01
C GLN A 38 -2.70 4.91 25.54
N GLU A 39 -1.48 5.37 25.25
CA GLU A 39 -0.85 5.28 23.94
C GLU A 39 -0.72 3.83 23.45
N LYS A 40 -0.64 2.85 24.34
CA LYS A 40 -0.50 1.43 23.98
C LYS A 40 -1.71 0.88 23.21
N TRP A 41 -2.89 1.49 23.39
CA TRP A 41 -4.08 1.12 22.62
C TRP A 41 -3.99 1.50 21.14
N LEU A 42 -3.04 2.36 20.75
CA LEU A 42 -2.78 2.70 19.35
C LEU A 42 -1.85 1.70 18.66
N LEU A 43 -1.30 0.73 19.39
CA LEU A 43 -0.42 -0.29 18.80
C LEU A 43 -1.12 -1.14 17.74
N ASP A 44 -2.44 -1.29 17.78
CA ASP A 44 -3.23 -1.93 16.74
C ASP A 44 -3.05 -1.24 15.38
N LEU A 45 -3.08 0.10 15.35
CA LEU A 45 -2.85 0.90 14.14
C LEU A 45 -1.38 0.90 13.73
N VAL A 46 -0.47 0.94 14.70
CA VAL A 46 0.98 0.87 14.43
C VAL A 46 1.33 -0.46 13.78
N ALA A 47 0.81 -1.58 14.28
CA ALA A 47 1.01 -2.89 13.69
C ALA A 47 0.44 -2.95 12.26
N LEU A 48 -0.78 -2.45 12.07
CA LEU A 48 -1.43 -2.44 10.77
C LEU A 48 -0.59 -1.67 9.73
N GLY A 49 -0.21 -0.43 10.03
CA GLY A 49 0.59 0.38 9.11
C GLY A 49 1.98 -0.22 8.86
N THR A 50 2.68 -0.68 9.92
CA THR A 50 4.02 -1.28 9.79
C THR A 50 4.00 -2.50 8.87
N VAL A 51 3.02 -3.39 9.01
CA VAL A 51 2.92 -4.60 8.17
C VAL A 51 2.45 -4.26 6.76
N CYS A 52 1.45 -3.39 6.60
CA CYS A 52 0.92 -3.02 5.27
C CYS A 52 1.97 -2.31 4.40
N ASP A 53 2.87 -1.55 5.00
CA ASP A 53 3.97 -0.85 4.31
C ASP A 53 5.23 -1.73 4.16
N SER A 54 5.13 -3.02 4.53
CA SER A 54 6.23 -4.00 4.39
C SER A 54 7.53 -3.56 5.07
N VAL A 55 7.41 -2.88 6.21
CA VAL A 55 8.56 -2.43 7.00
C VAL A 55 9.26 -3.63 7.66
N SER A 56 10.58 -3.60 7.72
CA SER A 56 11.36 -4.67 8.36
C SER A 56 10.94 -4.87 9.82
N LEU A 57 10.56 -6.11 10.16
CA LEU A 57 10.12 -6.49 11.51
C LEU A 57 11.31 -6.85 12.40
N ILE A 58 12.17 -5.86 12.64
CA ILE A 58 13.32 -5.94 13.54
C ILE A 58 13.13 -4.93 14.69
N ASP A 59 13.85 -5.11 15.76
CA ASP A 59 13.90 -4.21 16.93
C ASP A 59 12.49 -3.75 17.39
N GLU A 60 12.27 -2.46 17.52
CA GLU A 60 11.02 -1.90 17.97
C GLU A 60 9.84 -2.19 17.03
N ASN A 61 10.05 -2.28 15.71
CA ASN A 61 8.98 -2.62 14.78
C ASN A 61 8.41 -4.01 15.09
N ARG A 62 9.27 -4.96 15.40
CA ARG A 62 8.85 -6.31 15.81
C ARG A 62 8.04 -6.26 17.11
N ALA A 63 8.51 -5.53 18.11
CA ALA A 63 7.81 -5.38 19.39
C ALA A 63 6.45 -4.69 19.19
N ASN A 64 6.41 -3.61 18.42
CA ASN A 64 5.20 -2.86 18.12
C ASN A 64 4.17 -3.72 17.39
N VAL A 65 4.59 -4.54 16.42
CA VAL A 65 3.70 -5.46 15.70
C VAL A 65 3.21 -6.56 16.62
N TYR A 66 4.08 -7.17 17.41
CA TYR A 66 3.70 -8.22 18.36
C TYR A 66 2.61 -7.73 19.33
N TRP A 67 2.86 -6.64 20.03
CA TRP A 67 1.90 -6.08 20.98
C TRP A 67 0.68 -5.48 20.29
N GLY A 68 0.84 -4.93 19.09
CA GLY A 68 -0.28 -4.43 18.31
C GLY A 68 -1.27 -5.51 17.88
N LEU A 69 -0.78 -6.72 17.55
CA LEU A 69 -1.63 -7.89 17.32
C LEU A 69 -2.41 -8.27 18.58
N GLU A 70 -1.76 -8.24 19.76
CA GLU A 70 -2.44 -8.53 21.03
C GLU A 70 -3.50 -7.48 21.37
N VAL A 71 -3.25 -6.20 21.09
CA VAL A 71 -4.26 -5.13 21.23
C VAL A 71 -5.42 -5.34 20.24
N MET A 72 -5.13 -5.67 18.98
CA MET A 72 -6.14 -5.89 17.96
C MET A 72 -7.07 -7.09 18.28
N LYS A 73 -6.55 -8.16 18.88
CA LYS A 73 -7.34 -9.31 19.34
C LYS A 73 -8.40 -8.91 20.39
N LYS A 74 -8.18 -7.84 21.13
CA LYS A 74 -9.16 -7.30 22.10
C LYS A 74 -10.36 -6.62 21.44
N GLN A 75 -10.28 -6.34 20.12
CA GLN A 75 -11.36 -5.75 19.32
C GLN A 75 -11.94 -4.45 19.94
N HIS A 76 -11.10 -3.64 20.53
CA HIS A 76 -11.51 -2.41 21.21
C HIS A 76 -12.00 -1.34 20.22
N ARG A 77 -11.42 -1.30 19.00
CA ARG A 77 -11.75 -0.34 17.97
C ARG A 77 -12.89 -0.84 17.06
N PRO A 78 -14.07 -0.16 17.05
CA PRO A 78 -15.22 -0.60 16.26
C PRO A 78 -14.92 -0.85 14.78
N GLY A 79 -14.14 0.06 14.14
CA GLY A 79 -13.79 -0.06 12.73
C GLY A 79 -12.97 -1.32 12.42
N LEU A 80 -11.92 -1.62 13.20
CA LEU A 80 -11.12 -2.82 12.99
C LEU A 80 -11.90 -4.10 13.32
N LYS A 81 -12.73 -4.07 14.35
CA LYS A 81 -13.64 -5.17 14.70
C LYS A 81 -14.60 -5.48 13.55
N ALA A 82 -15.22 -4.45 12.96
CA ALA A 82 -16.13 -4.61 11.83
C ALA A 82 -15.39 -5.16 10.60
N LEU A 83 -14.17 -4.66 10.31
CA LEU A 83 -13.37 -5.12 9.18
C LEU A 83 -12.94 -6.58 9.32
N LEU A 84 -12.58 -7.01 10.53
CA LEU A 84 -12.34 -8.43 10.84
C LEU A 84 -13.61 -9.27 10.63
N GLY A 85 -14.77 -8.77 11.06
CA GLY A 85 -16.05 -9.42 10.89
C GLY A 85 -16.41 -9.70 9.43
N VAL A 86 -16.37 -8.69 8.56
CA VAL A 86 -16.66 -8.85 7.11
C VAL A 86 -15.63 -9.72 6.40
N SER A 87 -14.41 -9.82 6.91
CA SER A 87 -13.38 -10.70 6.37
C SER A 87 -13.50 -12.16 6.81
N GLY A 88 -14.40 -12.47 7.77
CA GLY A 88 -14.53 -13.79 8.37
C GLY A 88 -13.35 -14.19 9.27
N THR A 89 -12.48 -13.26 9.66
CA THR A 89 -11.31 -13.54 10.50
C THR A 89 -11.69 -13.59 11.97
N LYS A 90 -11.40 -14.72 12.62
CA LYS A 90 -11.60 -14.87 14.07
C LYS A 90 -10.51 -14.12 14.84
N SER A 91 -10.88 -13.53 15.98
CA SER A 91 -9.97 -12.70 16.79
C SER A 91 -8.72 -13.44 17.30
N ASP A 92 -8.86 -14.73 17.61
CA ASP A 92 -7.76 -15.59 18.08
C ASP A 92 -6.75 -15.95 16.97
N LYS A 93 -7.13 -15.77 15.70
CA LYS A 93 -6.32 -16.11 14.51
C LYS A 93 -5.70 -14.88 13.83
N ILE A 94 -5.73 -13.72 14.47
CA ILE A 94 -5.12 -12.51 13.91
C ILE A 94 -3.60 -12.61 13.99
N ASP A 95 -2.94 -12.48 12.84
CA ASP A 95 -1.50 -12.49 12.67
C ASP A 95 -1.05 -11.41 11.67
N SER A 96 0.25 -11.31 11.40
CA SER A 96 0.79 -10.35 10.42
C SER A 96 0.26 -10.60 9.00
N ARG A 97 -0.03 -11.84 8.62
CA ARG A 97 -0.64 -12.17 7.32
C ARG A 97 -2.06 -11.61 7.23
N THR A 98 -2.83 -11.67 8.33
CA THR A 98 -4.14 -11.02 8.43
C THR A 98 -4.04 -9.52 8.14
N LEU A 99 -3.06 -8.83 8.73
CA LEU A 99 -2.86 -7.40 8.50
C LEU A 99 -2.51 -7.11 7.04
N GLY A 100 -1.48 -7.76 6.49
CA GLY A 100 -0.95 -7.46 5.17
C GLY A 100 -1.83 -7.93 4.01
N PHE A 101 -2.54 -9.06 4.15
CA PHE A 101 -3.25 -9.70 3.04
C PHE A 101 -4.77 -9.74 3.19
N VAL A 102 -5.31 -9.42 4.38
CA VAL A 102 -6.76 -9.41 4.61
C VAL A 102 -7.27 -8.00 4.89
N LEU A 103 -6.75 -7.32 5.91
CA LEU A 103 -7.21 -5.98 6.29
C LEU A 103 -6.63 -4.89 5.38
N GLY A 104 -5.32 -4.90 5.15
CA GLY A 104 -4.63 -3.92 4.33
C GLY A 104 -5.21 -3.75 2.92
N PRO A 105 -5.44 -4.83 2.15
CA PRO A 105 -6.05 -4.72 0.83
C PRO A 105 -7.44 -4.09 0.82
N ARG A 106 -8.27 -4.31 1.86
CA ARG A 106 -9.59 -3.70 2.01
C ARG A 106 -9.50 -2.20 2.25
N LEU A 107 -8.63 -1.79 3.15
CA LEU A 107 -8.37 -0.36 3.42
C LEU A 107 -7.77 0.34 2.19
N ASN A 108 -6.80 -0.28 1.55
CA ASN A 108 -6.13 0.27 0.37
C ASN A 108 -7.05 0.35 -0.86
N ALA A 109 -8.10 -0.48 -0.93
CA ALA A 109 -9.06 -0.45 -2.06
C ALA A 109 -9.76 0.91 -2.17
N ALA A 110 -10.02 1.58 -1.05
CA ALA A 110 -10.60 2.93 -1.03
C ALA A 110 -9.72 3.92 -1.79
N GLY A 111 -8.43 4.04 -1.45
CA GLY A 111 -7.52 4.96 -2.11
C GLY A 111 -7.17 4.59 -3.57
N ARG A 112 -7.48 3.36 -4.00
CA ARG A 112 -7.27 2.94 -5.40
C ARG A 112 -8.45 3.23 -6.31
N LEU A 113 -9.69 3.05 -5.81
CA LEU A 113 -10.91 3.17 -6.60
C LEU A 113 -11.71 4.44 -6.29
N LYS A 114 -11.48 5.05 -5.14
CA LYS A 114 -12.19 6.23 -4.61
C LYS A 114 -11.23 7.16 -3.87
N THR A 115 -11.53 7.49 -2.62
CA THR A 115 -10.67 8.30 -1.75
C THR A 115 -10.26 7.52 -0.51
N ALA A 116 -9.09 7.83 0.04
CA ALA A 116 -8.59 7.20 1.27
C ALA A 116 -9.45 7.55 2.50
N ASP A 117 -10.27 8.60 2.41
CA ASP A 117 -11.15 9.06 3.50
C ASP A 117 -12.12 7.98 3.98
N GLU A 118 -12.63 7.14 3.06
CA GLU A 118 -13.51 6.03 3.42
C GLU A 118 -12.86 5.04 4.40
N ALA A 119 -11.58 4.77 4.21
CA ALA A 119 -10.82 3.90 5.12
C ALA A 119 -10.50 4.62 6.45
N LEU A 120 -10.18 5.92 6.39
CA LEU A 120 -9.95 6.74 7.57
C LEU A 120 -11.20 6.83 8.43
N ASP A 121 -12.34 7.10 7.82
CA ASP A 121 -13.64 7.17 8.49
C ASP A 121 -14.02 5.86 9.17
N LEU A 122 -13.71 4.71 8.55
CA LEU A 122 -13.88 3.41 9.21
C LEU A 122 -13.02 3.30 10.47
N ILE A 123 -11.73 3.64 10.38
CA ILE A 123 -10.78 3.56 11.50
C ILE A 123 -11.19 4.50 12.65
N LEU A 124 -11.72 5.67 12.33
CA LEU A 124 -12.18 6.68 13.32
C LEU A 124 -13.59 6.43 13.83
N SER A 125 -14.32 5.46 13.28
CA SER A 125 -15.70 5.19 13.69
C SER A 125 -15.78 4.78 15.17
N ASN A 126 -16.66 5.47 15.92
CA ASN A 126 -16.95 5.19 17.32
C ASN A 126 -18.26 4.42 17.52
N ASN A 127 -18.98 4.13 16.44
CA ASN A 127 -20.28 3.48 16.44
C ASN A 127 -20.21 2.15 15.69
N ASN A 128 -20.58 1.06 16.33
CA ASN A 128 -20.56 -0.27 15.75
C ASN A 128 -21.43 -0.39 14.49
N LYS A 129 -22.61 0.24 14.46
CA LYS A 129 -23.52 0.17 13.31
C LYS A 129 -22.95 0.88 12.09
N ASP A 130 -22.34 2.04 12.28
CA ASP A 130 -21.65 2.78 11.23
C ASP A 130 -20.41 2.04 10.76
N ALA A 131 -19.59 1.55 11.68
CA ALA A 131 -18.40 0.75 11.38
C ALA A 131 -18.71 -0.47 10.50
N VAL A 132 -19.79 -1.21 10.79
CA VAL A 132 -20.21 -2.37 10.00
C VAL A 132 -20.56 -1.96 8.57
N LYS A 133 -21.33 -0.86 8.38
CA LYS A 133 -21.67 -0.36 7.04
C LYS A 133 -20.43 0.03 6.22
N ARG A 134 -19.49 0.74 6.86
CA ARG A 134 -18.23 1.16 6.21
C ARG A 134 -17.34 -0.04 5.89
N ALA A 135 -17.24 -1.00 6.78
CA ALA A 135 -16.46 -2.22 6.55
C ALA A 135 -17.03 -3.05 5.39
N ASP A 136 -18.35 -3.20 5.32
CA ASP A 136 -19.04 -3.88 4.20
C ASP A 136 -18.80 -3.14 2.87
N TYR A 137 -18.84 -1.82 2.89
CA TYR A 137 -18.52 -1.00 1.71
C TYR A 137 -17.07 -1.21 1.22
N LEU A 138 -16.09 -1.19 2.13
CA LEU A 138 -14.70 -1.43 1.79
C LEU A 138 -14.43 -2.87 1.30
N ASP A 139 -15.15 -3.85 1.85
CA ASP A 139 -15.06 -5.23 1.36
C ASP A 139 -15.57 -5.36 -0.08
N LYS A 140 -16.70 -4.71 -0.40
CA LYS A 140 -17.23 -4.63 -1.77
C LYS A 140 -16.28 -3.91 -2.72
N LEU A 141 -15.69 -2.78 -2.30
CA LEU A 141 -14.67 -2.09 -3.09
C LEU A 141 -13.46 -2.98 -3.36
N ASN A 142 -13.00 -3.71 -2.36
CA ASN A 142 -11.88 -4.64 -2.54
C ASN A 142 -12.22 -5.80 -3.47
N ALA A 143 -13.46 -6.30 -3.44
CA ALA A 143 -13.95 -7.30 -4.39
C ALA A 143 -13.95 -6.74 -5.83
N SER A 144 -14.51 -5.56 -6.04
CA SER A 144 -14.51 -4.89 -7.36
C SER A 144 -13.09 -4.64 -7.87
N ARG A 145 -12.20 -4.16 -7.00
CA ARG A 145 -10.79 -3.98 -7.35
C ARG A 145 -10.12 -5.29 -7.82
N ARG A 146 -10.43 -6.42 -7.18
CA ARG A 146 -9.88 -7.73 -7.59
C ARG A 146 -10.36 -8.14 -8.96
N VAL A 147 -11.66 -8.00 -9.24
CA VAL A 147 -12.23 -8.30 -10.57
C VAL A 147 -11.54 -7.46 -11.64
N GLU A 148 -11.51 -6.15 -11.49
CA GLU A 148 -10.89 -5.24 -12.44
C GLU A 148 -9.38 -5.52 -12.61
N GLN A 149 -8.67 -5.81 -11.52
CA GLN A 149 -7.26 -6.21 -11.56
C GLN A 149 -7.05 -7.49 -12.39
N ASP A 150 -7.91 -8.48 -12.24
CA ASP A 150 -7.77 -9.75 -12.95
C ASP A 150 -8.12 -9.59 -14.44
N GLU A 151 -9.08 -8.74 -14.79
CA GLU A 151 -9.40 -8.37 -16.17
C GLU A 151 -8.22 -7.64 -16.84
N ILE A 152 -7.66 -6.62 -16.19
CA ILE A 152 -6.50 -5.88 -16.70
C ILE A 152 -5.29 -6.84 -16.84
N THR A 153 -5.08 -7.71 -15.84
CA THR A 153 -3.99 -8.68 -15.88
C THR A 153 -4.13 -9.64 -17.07
N ALA A 154 -5.34 -10.13 -17.34
CA ALA A 154 -5.60 -11.03 -18.48
C ALA A 154 -5.33 -10.33 -19.82
N LYS A 155 -5.77 -9.08 -19.99
CA LYS A 155 -5.47 -8.27 -21.18
C LYS A 155 -3.98 -8.03 -21.34
N ALA A 156 -3.29 -7.59 -20.28
CA ALA A 156 -1.86 -7.34 -20.29
C ALA A 156 -1.05 -8.58 -20.64
N LYS A 157 -1.45 -9.77 -20.18
CA LYS A 157 -0.82 -11.05 -20.57
C LYS A 157 -0.96 -11.32 -22.06
N LYS A 158 -2.17 -11.12 -22.61
CA LYS A 158 -2.42 -11.31 -24.03
C LYS A 158 -1.55 -10.39 -24.90
N ILE A 159 -1.42 -9.12 -24.51
CA ILE A 159 -0.53 -8.17 -25.21
C ILE A 159 0.93 -8.60 -25.06
N ALA A 160 1.35 -9.08 -23.87
CA ALA A 160 2.72 -9.50 -23.61
C ALA A 160 3.16 -10.70 -24.46
N GLU A 161 2.23 -11.50 -25.01
CA GLU A 161 2.54 -12.61 -25.89
C GLU A 161 3.26 -12.14 -27.18
N ASP A 162 2.92 -10.95 -27.67
CA ASP A 162 3.53 -10.37 -28.86
C ASP A 162 4.92 -9.76 -28.60
N TYR A 163 5.31 -9.60 -27.33
CA TYR A 163 6.55 -8.93 -26.88
C TYR A 163 7.47 -9.84 -26.06
N GLN A 164 7.31 -11.16 -26.19
CA GLN A 164 8.07 -12.12 -25.36
C GLN A 164 9.59 -12.06 -25.58
N ASP A 165 10.05 -11.63 -26.73
CA ASP A 165 11.49 -11.52 -27.04
C ASP A 165 12.11 -10.21 -26.50
N ASN A 166 11.29 -9.24 -26.08
CA ASN A 166 11.80 -7.98 -25.57
C ASN A 166 12.40 -8.14 -24.18
N SER A 167 13.50 -7.42 -23.91
CA SER A 167 14.15 -7.41 -22.59
C SER A 167 13.33 -6.66 -21.53
N VAL A 168 12.44 -5.75 -21.95
CA VAL A 168 11.54 -4.95 -21.12
C VAL A 168 10.14 -5.05 -21.72
N LEU A 169 9.14 -5.21 -20.88
CA LEU A 169 7.74 -5.18 -21.31
C LEU A 169 7.16 -3.79 -21.10
N VAL A 170 6.71 -3.16 -22.17
CA VAL A 170 5.94 -1.90 -22.15
C VAL A 170 4.58 -2.21 -22.75
N LEU A 171 3.55 -2.27 -21.90
CA LEU A 171 2.22 -2.71 -22.28
C LEU A 171 1.23 -1.59 -21.99
N SER A 172 0.46 -1.20 -22.99
CA SER A 172 -0.54 -0.15 -22.89
C SER A 172 -1.91 -0.59 -23.37
N ASP A 173 -2.93 0.00 -22.82
CA ASP A 173 -4.30 -0.10 -23.32
C ASP A 173 -5.12 1.07 -22.76
N LYS A 174 -6.27 1.33 -23.39
CA LYS A 174 -7.16 2.41 -23.01
C LYS A 174 -7.94 2.07 -21.73
N ASN A 175 -8.16 3.09 -20.92
CA ASN A 175 -9.06 3.03 -19.77
C ASN A 175 -8.66 2.02 -18.67
N TRP A 176 -7.39 1.61 -18.57
CA TRP A 176 -6.95 0.88 -17.39
C TRP A 176 -6.92 1.78 -16.16
N ASN A 177 -7.41 1.28 -15.04
CA ASN A 177 -7.50 2.05 -13.81
C ASN A 177 -6.11 2.35 -13.22
N HIS A 178 -5.79 3.64 -13.08
CA HIS A 178 -4.48 4.12 -12.58
C HIS A 178 -4.14 3.59 -11.16
N GLY A 179 -5.15 3.40 -10.31
CA GLY A 179 -4.96 2.84 -8.97
C GLY A 179 -4.61 1.34 -8.97
N ILE A 180 -4.78 0.66 -10.11
CA ILE A 180 -4.62 -0.80 -10.24
C ILE A 180 -3.40 -1.18 -11.07
N ILE A 181 -3.02 -0.39 -12.08
CA ILE A 181 -1.92 -0.74 -13.01
C ILE A 181 -0.60 -1.10 -12.30
N GLY A 182 -0.30 -0.49 -11.14
CA GLY A 182 0.88 -0.83 -10.36
C GLY A 182 0.88 -2.24 -9.78
N ILE A 183 -0.31 -2.80 -9.47
CA ILE A 183 -0.45 -4.19 -9.03
C ILE A 183 -0.29 -5.12 -10.22
N VAL A 184 -0.87 -4.75 -11.36
CA VAL A 184 -0.74 -5.51 -12.61
C VAL A 184 0.72 -5.55 -13.06
N ALA A 185 1.44 -4.42 -13.01
CA ALA A 185 2.86 -4.37 -13.34
C ALA A 185 3.68 -5.36 -12.49
N SER A 186 3.38 -5.47 -11.18
CA SER A 186 4.02 -6.46 -10.32
C SER A 186 3.71 -7.90 -10.76
N LYS A 187 2.45 -8.22 -11.06
CA LYS A 187 2.04 -9.58 -11.50
C LYS A 187 2.69 -9.98 -12.84
N ILE A 188 2.73 -9.06 -13.79
CA ILE A 188 3.35 -9.32 -15.11
C ILE A 188 4.86 -9.48 -14.95
N MET A 189 5.51 -8.58 -14.20
CA MET A 189 6.95 -8.66 -13.90
C MET A 189 7.31 -10.00 -13.25
N GLU A 190 6.54 -10.44 -12.24
CA GLU A 190 6.77 -11.73 -11.55
C GLU A 190 6.60 -12.93 -12.48
N GLN A 191 5.65 -12.89 -13.40
CA GLN A 191 5.37 -14.00 -14.33
C GLN A 191 6.43 -14.10 -15.43
N TYR A 192 6.77 -12.97 -16.06
CA TYR A 192 7.66 -12.96 -17.22
C TYR A 192 9.13 -12.77 -16.84
N LYS A 193 9.42 -12.45 -15.56
CA LYS A 193 10.77 -12.18 -15.04
C LYS A 193 11.49 -11.07 -15.83
N LYS A 194 10.75 -10.02 -16.18
CA LYS A 194 11.23 -8.87 -16.96
C LYS A 194 10.78 -7.56 -16.33
N PRO A 195 11.59 -6.50 -16.41
CA PRO A 195 11.12 -5.17 -16.05
C PRO A 195 9.86 -4.84 -16.84
N THR A 196 8.84 -4.30 -16.19
CA THR A 196 7.51 -4.15 -16.77
C THR A 196 6.95 -2.77 -16.52
N PHE A 197 6.47 -2.13 -17.58
CA PHE A 197 5.69 -0.90 -17.56
C PHE A 197 4.27 -1.21 -18.00
N ILE A 198 3.28 -0.86 -17.18
CA ILE A 198 1.86 -0.94 -17.52
C ILE A 198 1.34 0.49 -17.62
N ILE A 199 0.81 0.84 -18.78
CA ILE A 199 0.41 2.20 -19.14
C ILE A 199 -1.08 2.23 -19.43
N SER A 200 -1.79 3.14 -18.78
CA SER A 200 -3.19 3.46 -19.07
C SER A 200 -3.24 4.69 -19.96
N GLU A 201 -3.85 4.55 -21.12
CA GLU A 201 -4.06 5.63 -22.08
C GLU A 201 -5.39 6.33 -21.81
N ASN A 202 -5.37 7.64 -21.70
CA ASN A 202 -6.55 8.52 -21.68
C ASN A 202 -6.50 9.44 -22.90
N GLU A 203 -7.49 10.33 -23.03
CA GLU A 203 -7.61 11.21 -24.20
C GLU A 203 -6.38 12.11 -24.41
N ASP A 204 -5.86 12.71 -23.32
CA ASP A 204 -4.76 13.69 -23.40
C ASP A 204 -3.41 13.14 -22.96
N ASN A 205 -3.41 12.22 -22.00
CA ASN A 205 -2.19 11.75 -21.36
C ASN A 205 -2.26 10.24 -21.09
N ALA A 206 -1.09 9.63 -21.00
CA ALA A 206 -0.96 8.26 -20.53
C ALA A 206 -0.23 8.22 -19.19
N VAL A 207 -0.75 7.41 -18.27
CA VAL A 207 -0.16 7.23 -16.94
C VAL A 207 0.32 5.79 -16.79
N GLY A 208 1.59 5.62 -16.46
CA GLY A 208 2.23 4.33 -16.32
C GLY A 208 2.72 4.03 -14.92
N SER A 209 2.76 2.76 -14.60
CA SER A 209 3.43 2.23 -13.40
C SER A 209 4.44 1.17 -13.81
N ALA A 210 5.65 1.29 -13.29
CA ALA A 210 6.77 0.41 -13.62
C ALA A 210 7.19 -0.43 -12.42
N ARG A 211 7.63 -1.67 -12.71
CA ARG A 211 8.27 -2.57 -11.75
C ARG A 211 9.54 -3.15 -12.35
N SER A 212 10.57 -3.19 -11.54
CA SER A 212 11.88 -3.73 -11.92
C SER A 212 11.95 -5.23 -11.72
N PHE A 213 12.82 -5.87 -12.49
CA PHE A 213 13.25 -7.24 -12.27
C PHE A 213 14.78 -7.30 -12.30
N GLY A 214 15.39 -8.06 -11.40
CA GLY A 214 16.84 -8.16 -11.28
C GLY A 214 17.50 -6.82 -10.92
N ASP A 215 18.59 -6.51 -11.61
CA ASP A 215 19.37 -5.28 -11.36
C ASP A 215 18.92 -4.08 -12.19
N PHE A 216 17.94 -4.22 -13.04
CA PHE A 216 17.42 -3.12 -13.86
C PHE A 216 16.82 -2.01 -12.98
N SER A 217 17.12 -0.75 -13.29
CA SER A 217 16.55 0.40 -12.58
C SER A 217 15.47 1.06 -13.44
N VAL A 218 14.21 0.94 -13.00
CA VAL A 218 13.09 1.63 -13.69
C VAL A 218 13.16 3.15 -13.53
N ALA A 219 13.78 3.65 -12.46
CA ALA A 219 13.97 5.08 -12.28
C ALA A 219 15.01 5.64 -13.27
N ASP A 220 16.12 4.92 -13.51
CA ASP A 220 17.14 5.33 -14.47
C ASP A 220 16.62 5.25 -15.90
N ALA A 221 15.81 4.21 -16.21
CA ALA A 221 15.14 4.08 -17.51
C ALA A 221 14.22 5.28 -17.80
N ILE A 222 13.42 5.70 -16.81
CA ILE A 222 12.57 6.89 -16.90
C ILE A 222 13.42 8.17 -17.08
N HIS A 223 14.53 8.28 -16.35
CA HIS A 223 15.44 9.41 -16.50
C HIS A 223 16.07 9.46 -17.89
N TYR A 224 16.47 8.32 -18.44
CA TYR A 224 17.03 8.23 -19.78
C TYR A 224 16.01 8.62 -20.87
N ALA A 225 14.74 8.28 -20.67
CA ALA A 225 13.65 8.57 -21.60
C ALA A 225 12.99 9.96 -21.35
N HIS A 226 13.64 10.88 -20.63
CA HIS A 226 13.06 12.16 -20.20
C HIS A 226 12.44 13.01 -21.32
N ASP A 227 12.96 12.95 -22.55
CA ASP A 227 12.45 13.70 -23.71
C ASP A 227 11.03 13.24 -24.17
N TYR A 228 10.64 12.03 -23.76
CA TYR A 228 9.34 11.45 -24.09
C TYR A 228 8.35 11.54 -22.90
N ILE A 229 8.79 12.02 -21.75
CA ILE A 229 8.07 11.96 -20.49
C ILE A 229 7.67 13.36 -20.03
N ILE A 230 6.38 13.57 -19.75
CA ILE A 230 5.87 14.81 -19.16
C ILE A 230 6.30 14.89 -17.69
N ARG A 231 6.15 13.80 -16.96
CA ARG A 231 6.52 13.69 -15.54
C ARG A 231 6.78 12.23 -15.19
N GLY A 232 7.84 11.98 -14.44
CA GLY A 232 8.13 10.61 -13.99
C GLY A 232 9.13 10.63 -12.83
N GLY A 233 9.17 9.48 -12.13
CA GLY A 233 10.12 9.28 -11.04
C GLY A 233 9.74 8.12 -10.14
N GLY A 234 10.65 7.80 -9.24
CA GLY A 234 10.47 6.70 -8.31
C GLY A 234 11.81 6.21 -7.77
N HIS A 235 11.86 4.92 -7.51
CA HIS A 235 13.04 4.22 -7.01
C HIS A 235 13.50 3.13 -8.02
N LYS A 236 14.68 2.55 -7.79
CA LYS A 236 15.20 1.46 -8.61
C LYS A 236 14.15 0.39 -8.93
N VAL A 237 13.36 -0.01 -7.93
CA VAL A 237 12.44 -1.16 -8.03
C VAL A 237 11.02 -0.82 -8.49
N ALA A 238 10.58 0.42 -8.35
CA ALA A 238 9.22 0.85 -8.70
C ALA A 238 9.19 2.34 -9.02
N ALA A 239 8.48 2.71 -10.08
CA ALA A 239 8.36 4.09 -10.52
C ALA A 239 7.00 4.35 -11.18
N GLY A 240 6.65 5.64 -11.31
CA GLY A 240 5.49 6.12 -12.05
C GLY A 240 5.91 7.06 -13.16
N VAL A 241 5.13 7.11 -14.24
CA VAL A 241 5.39 7.94 -15.40
C VAL A 241 4.10 8.52 -15.96
N THR A 242 4.18 9.74 -16.48
CA THR A 242 3.12 10.37 -17.29
C THR A 242 3.72 10.75 -18.64
N LEU A 243 3.07 10.34 -19.71
CA LEU A 243 3.50 10.49 -21.09
C LEU A 243 2.43 11.25 -21.89
N ASP A 244 2.84 11.86 -22.99
CA ASP A 244 1.92 12.24 -24.06
C ASP A 244 1.43 10.95 -24.74
N VAL A 245 0.11 10.81 -24.91
CA VAL A 245 -0.49 9.59 -25.53
C VAL A 245 0.05 9.35 -26.94
N ASN A 246 0.42 10.41 -27.68
CA ASN A 246 0.96 10.30 -29.03
C ASN A 246 2.42 9.83 -29.08
N LYS A 247 3.05 9.60 -27.93
CA LYS A 247 4.46 9.16 -27.81
C LYS A 247 4.63 7.74 -27.23
N ILE A 248 3.54 6.97 -27.19
CA ILE A 248 3.54 5.58 -26.73
C ILE A 248 3.91 4.62 -27.85
#